data_bdb4ba63369ad631b3e239490f9622da
#
_entry.id   bdb4ba63369ad631b3e239490f9622da
#
_cell.length_a   1.000
_cell.length_b   1.000
_cell.length_c   1.000
_cell.angle_alpha   90.00
_cell.angle_beta   90.00
_cell.angle_gamma   90.00
#
_symmetry.space_group_name_H-M   'P 1'
#
loop_
_entity.id
_entity.type
_entity.pdbx_description
1 polymer ?
#
loop_
_entity_poly.entity_id
_entity_poly.type
_entity_poly.pdbx_seq_one_letter_code
_entity_poly.pdbx_strand_id
1 'polypeptide(L)'
;VSQELKVRYADVEAAVSKIDSRIGALQTNLGKEAAGGNKLDTVTKLNELNALLQEVGEAYKQILKENNQSVRKTLQELKETDAELSSRIQSS
;
A
#
# COMPACT_ATOMS: atom_id res chain seq x y z
N VAL A 1 14.89 6.03 3.91
CA VAL A 1 13.65 5.33 4.28
C VAL A 1 12.43 6.18 3.94
N SER A 2 12.43 7.46 4.30
CA SER A 2 11.28 8.33 4.04
C SER A 2 11.01 8.54 2.54
N GLN A 3 12.05 8.58 1.70
CA GLN A 3 11.89 8.70 0.25
C GLN A 3 11.33 7.42 -0.37
N GLU A 4 11.77 6.28 0.10
CA GLU A 4 11.24 4.98 -0.33
C GLU A 4 9.78 4.85 0.02
N LEU A 5 9.38 5.27 1.22
CA LEU A 5 7.98 5.29 1.64
C LEU A 5 7.14 6.22 0.76
N LYS A 6 7.66 7.41 0.43
CA LYS A 6 6.96 8.34 -0.46
C LYS A 6 6.72 7.74 -1.84
N VAL A 7 7.72 7.07 -2.41
CA VAL A 7 7.59 6.40 -3.71
C VAL A 7 6.52 5.31 -3.65
N ARG A 8 6.52 4.51 -2.58
CA ARG A 8 5.53 3.45 -2.41
C ARG A 8 4.13 3.99 -2.20
N TYR A 9 3.97 5.09 -1.46
CA TYR A 9 2.68 5.75 -1.32
C TYR A 9 2.18 6.29 -2.65
N ALA A 10 3.06 6.87 -3.46
CA ALA A 10 2.71 7.34 -4.81
C ALA A 10 2.24 6.17 -5.68
N ASP A 11 2.91 5.03 -5.60
CA ASP A 11 2.52 3.81 -6.33
C ASP A 11 1.15 3.32 -5.89
N VAL A 12 0.86 3.34 -4.59
CA VAL A 12 -0.44 2.96 -4.05
C VAL A 12 -1.52 3.92 -4.53
N GLU A 13 -1.27 5.23 -4.48
CA GLU A 13 -2.21 6.23 -4.96
C GLU A 13 -2.53 6.06 -6.44
N ALA A 14 -1.51 5.80 -7.26
CA ALA A 14 -1.69 5.53 -8.68
C ALA A 14 -2.54 4.27 -8.91
N ALA A 15 -2.28 3.21 -8.14
CA ALA A 15 -3.03 1.97 -8.22
C ALA A 15 -4.48 2.17 -7.78
N VAL A 16 -4.73 2.93 -6.72
CA VAL A 16 -6.08 3.26 -6.24
C VAL A 16 -6.85 4.04 -7.32
N SER A 17 -6.20 4.99 -7.99
CA SER A 17 -6.81 5.73 -9.09
C SER A 17 -7.22 4.81 -10.24
N LYS A 18 -6.37 3.81 -10.56
CA LYS A 18 -6.72 2.79 -11.56
C LYS A 18 -7.91 1.95 -11.11
N ILE A 19 -7.97 1.60 -9.84
CA ILE A 19 -9.10 0.85 -9.27
C ILE A 19 -10.39 1.66 -9.43
N ASP A 20 -10.38 2.95 -9.10
CA ASP A 20 -11.55 3.81 -9.29
C ASP A 20 -12.01 3.83 -10.74
N SER A 21 -11.09 3.96 -11.68
CA SER A 21 -11.40 3.94 -13.11
C SER A 21 -11.99 2.59 -13.53
N ARG A 22 -11.45 1.48 -13.03
CA ARG A 22 -11.94 0.13 -13.34
C ARG A 22 -13.31 -0.12 -12.73
N ILE A 23 -13.57 0.39 -11.54
CA ILE A 23 -14.90 0.31 -10.92
C ILE A 23 -15.93 1.04 -11.79
N GLY A 24 -15.60 2.25 -12.24
CA GLY A 24 -16.47 3.01 -13.14
C GLY A 24 -16.77 2.27 -14.43
N ALA A 25 -15.74 1.67 -15.05
CA ALA A 25 -15.89 0.87 -16.25
C ALA A 25 -16.75 -0.37 -16.01
N LEU A 26 -16.57 -1.03 -14.87
CA LEU A 26 -17.34 -2.21 -14.48
C LEU A 26 -18.81 -1.86 -14.27
N GLN A 27 -19.11 -0.74 -13.60
CA GLN A 27 -20.47 -0.26 -13.41
C GLN A 27 -21.17 0.00 -14.76
N THR A 28 -20.46 0.61 -15.70
CA THR A 28 -20.94 0.84 -17.05
C THR A 28 -21.25 -0.48 -17.76
N ASN A 29 -20.35 -1.46 -17.63
CA ASN A 29 -20.53 -2.79 -18.23
C ASN A 29 -21.71 -3.55 -17.65
N LEU A 30 -21.89 -3.48 -16.31
CA LEU A 30 -23.04 -4.10 -15.66
C LEU A 30 -24.35 -3.50 -16.16
N GLY A 31 -24.41 -2.19 -16.39
CA GLY A 31 -25.55 -1.53 -16.99
C GLY A 31 -25.82 -2.03 -18.40
N LYS A 32 -24.77 -2.18 -19.20
CA LYS A 32 -24.87 -2.71 -20.58
C LYS A 32 -25.31 -4.18 -20.59
N GLU A 33 -24.79 -4.99 -19.66
CA GLU A 33 -25.16 -6.38 -19.54
C GLU A 33 -26.63 -6.54 -19.18
N ALA A 34 -27.14 -5.71 -18.27
CA ALA A 34 -28.56 -5.68 -17.93
C ALA A 34 -29.43 -5.32 -19.14
N ALA A 35 -28.89 -4.54 -20.09
CA ALA A 35 -29.54 -4.18 -21.34
C ALA A 35 -29.24 -5.14 -22.50
N GLY A 36 -28.64 -6.31 -22.22
CA GLY A 36 -28.26 -7.28 -23.25
C GLY A 36 -26.81 -7.21 -23.71
N GLY A 37 -25.93 -6.64 -22.88
CA GLY A 37 -24.51 -6.50 -23.19
C GLY A 37 -23.68 -7.77 -22.97
N ASN A 38 -22.36 -7.67 -23.12
CA ASN A 38 -21.43 -8.78 -23.13
C ASN A 38 -20.98 -9.19 -21.73
N LYS A 39 -21.41 -10.39 -21.31
CA LYS A 39 -21.08 -10.97 -20.02
C LYS A 39 -19.59 -11.29 -19.89
N LEU A 40 -18.95 -11.74 -20.96
CA LEU A 40 -17.52 -12.06 -20.97
C LEU A 40 -16.66 -10.81 -20.70
N ASP A 41 -17.04 -9.67 -21.25
CA ASP A 41 -16.35 -8.40 -21.03
C ASP A 41 -16.44 -7.98 -19.57
N THR A 42 -17.59 -8.18 -18.93
CA THR A 42 -17.78 -7.91 -17.50
C THR A 42 -16.87 -8.78 -16.64
N VAL A 43 -16.77 -10.08 -16.96
CA VAL A 43 -15.90 -11.02 -16.24
C VAL A 43 -14.42 -10.62 -16.40
N THR A 44 -14.02 -10.22 -17.60
CA THR A 44 -12.65 -9.75 -17.86
C THR A 44 -12.34 -8.53 -17.00
N LYS A 45 -13.24 -7.56 -16.91
CA LYS A 45 -13.06 -6.37 -16.09
C LYS A 45 -13.03 -6.68 -14.59
N LEU A 46 -13.80 -7.66 -14.14
CA LEU A 46 -13.73 -8.14 -12.76
C LEU A 46 -12.36 -8.73 -12.44
N ASN A 47 -11.84 -9.54 -13.36
CA ASN A 47 -10.51 -10.15 -13.19
C ASN A 47 -9.41 -9.07 -13.14
N GLU A 48 -9.50 -8.05 -13.97
CA GLU A 48 -8.58 -6.92 -13.95
C GLU A 48 -8.65 -6.17 -12.63
N LEU A 49 -9.85 -5.93 -12.12
CA LEU A 49 -10.05 -5.28 -10.83
C LEU A 49 -9.44 -6.10 -9.69
N ASN A 50 -9.68 -7.41 -9.68
CA ASN A 50 -9.10 -8.31 -8.67
C ASN A 50 -7.58 -8.29 -8.69
N ALA A 51 -6.97 -8.27 -9.88
CA ALA A 51 -5.51 -8.17 -10.02
C ALA A 51 -4.98 -6.85 -9.44
N LEU A 52 -5.68 -5.74 -9.69
CA LEU A 52 -5.32 -4.44 -9.13
C LEU A 52 -5.44 -4.42 -7.61
N LEU A 53 -6.49 -5.03 -7.06
CA LEU A 53 -6.67 -5.12 -5.61
C LEU A 53 -5.55 -5.93 -4.96
N GLN A 54 -5.12 -7.03 -5.58
CA GLN A 54 -3.97 -7.80 -5.09
C GLN A 54 -2.69 -6.97 -5.13
N GLU A 55 -2.48 -6.24 -6.20
CA GLU A 55 -1.30 -5.38 -6.36
C GLU A 55 -1.25 -4.31 -5.26
N VAL A 56 -2.38 -3.65 -4.98
CA VAL A 56 -2.48 -2.67 -3.89
C VAL A 56 -2.24 -3.32 -2.54
N GLY A 57 -2.82 -4.50 -2.31
CA GLY A 57 -2.62 -5.25 -1.07
C GLY A 57 -1.17 -5.58 -0.81
N GLU A 58 -0.44 -6.02 -1.84
CA GLU A 58 1.00 -6.31 -1.72
C GLU A 58 1.82 -5.05 -1.46
N ALA A 59 1.51 -3.95 -2.16
CA ALA A 59 2.19 -2.68 -1.97
C ALA A 59 1.96 -2.15 -0.55
N TYR A 60 0.75 -2.25 -0.04
CA TYR A 60 0.40 -1.80 1.31
C TYR A 60 1.12 -2.63 2.37
N LYS A 61 1.15 -3.95 2.18
CA LYS A 61 1.88 -4.88 3.05
C LYS A 61 3.36 -4.50 3.13
N GLN A 62 3.95 -4.15 2.00
CA GLN A 62 5.35 -3.74 1.92
C GLN A 62 5.60 -2.44 2.68
N ILE A 63 4.69 -1.47 2.55
CA ILE A 63 4.75 -0.20 3.28
C ILE A 63 4.73 -0.45 4.79
N LEU A 64 3.82 -1.30 5.26
CA LEU A 64 3.71 -1.64 6.68
C LEU A 64 4.99 -2.30 7.19
N LYS A 65 5.55 -3.21 6.42
CA LYS A 65 6.78 -3.91 6.75
C LYS A 65 7.96 -2.95 6.89
N GLU A 66 8.11 -2.04 5.94
CA GLU A 66 9.18 -1.03 5.96
C GLU A 66 8.99 -0.05 7.12
N ASN A 67 7.76 0.36 7.38
CA ASN A 67 7.45 1.22 8.51
C ASN A 67 7.81 0.56 9.85
N ASN A 68 7.46 -0.71 10.01
CA ASN A 68 7.80 -1.47 11.22
C ASN A 68 9.31 -1.59 11.41
N GLN A 69 10.06 -1.84 10.35
CA GLN A 69 11.53 -1.88 10.41
C GLN A 69 12.11 -0.54 10.83
N SER A 70 11.58 0.56 10.30
CA SER A 70 12.00 1.91 10.65
C SER A 70 11.75 2.22 12.12
N VAL A 71 10.58 1.84 12.64
CA VAL A 71 10.24 2.01 14.06
C VAL A 71 11.19 1.21 14.95
N ARG A 72 11.45 -0.05 14.60
CA ARG A 72 12.38 -0.90 15.36
C ARG A 72 13.78 -0.31 15.42
N LYS A 73 14.25 0.21 14.29
CA LYS A 73 15.56 0.87 14.22
C LYS A 73 15.62 2.09 15.14
N THR A 74 14.59 2.92 15.09
CA THR A 74 14.50 4.11 15.96
C THR A 74 14.48 3.74 17.43
N LEU A 75 13.72 2.71 17.82
CA LEU A 75 13.69 2.23 19.20
C LEU A 75 15.06 1.72 19.65
N GLN A 76 15.77 1.01 18.78
CA GLN A 76 17.11 0.51 19.09
C GLN A 76 18.10 1.68 19.30
N GLU A 77 18.04 2.68 18.44
CA GLU A 77 18.88 3.89 18.58
C GLU A 77 18.58 4.64 19.88
N LEU A 78 17.32 4.75 20.27
CA LEU A 78 16.92 5.37 21.52
C LEU A 78 17.44 4.59 22.72
N LYS A 79 17.39 3.27 22.70
CA LYS A 79 17.93 2.42 23.77
C LYS A 79 19.44 2.62 23.92
N GLU A 80 20.17 2.66 22.82
CA GLU A 80 21.61 2.88 22.81
C GLU A 80 21.98 4.25 23.38
N THR A 81 21.26 5.30 22.97
CA THR A 81 21.45 6.65 23.49
C THR A 81 21.17 6.73 24.98
N ASP A 82 20.11 6.10 25.45
CA ASP A 82 19.73 6.06 26.86
C ASP A 82 20.81 5.37 27.70
N ALA A 83 21.30 4.23 27.24
CA ALA A 83 22.39 3.49 27.90
C ALA A 83 23.67 4.34 27.97
N GLU A 84 24.00 5.04 26.90
CA GLU A 84 25.17 5.91 26.82
C GLU A 84 25.08 7.07 27.81
N LEU A 85 23.90 7.71 27.88
CA LEU A 85 23.65 8.79 28.85
C LEU A 85 23.75 8.30 30.29
N SER A 86 23.18 7.14 30.58
CA SER A 86 23.25 6.52 31.92
C SER A 86 24.69 6.26 32.31
N SER A 87 25.51 5.75 31.41
CA SER A 87 26.93 5.51 31.63
C SER A 87 27.68 6.78 31.93
N ARG A 88 27.42 7.88 31.20
CA ARG A 88 28.05 9.20 31.43
C ARG A 88 27.66 9.77 32.77
N ILE A 89 26.42 9.65 33.17
CA ILE A 89 25.95 10.14 34.47
C ILE A 89 26.64 9.38 35.60
N GLN A 90 26.78 8.07 35.48
CA GLN A 90 27.45 7.26 36.49
C GLN A 90 28.95 7.52 36.60
N SER A 91 29.61 7.86 35.51
CA SER A 91 31.04 8.13 35.49
C SER A 91 31.42 9.58 35.88
N SER A 92 30.44 10.48 35.91
CA SER A 92 30.68 11.86 36.38
C SER A 92 30.33 11.99 37.85
#